data_6ed1569f6faf661d13354ecbcbc375bd
#
_entry.id   6ed1569f6faf661d13354ecbcbc375bd
#
_cell.length_a   1.000
_cell.length_b   1.000
_cell.length_c   1.000
_cell.angle_alpha   90.00
_cell.angle_beta   90.00
_cell.angle_gamma   90.00
#
_symmetry.space_group_name_H-M   'P 1'
#
loop_
_entity.id
_entity.type
_entity.pdbx_description
1 polymer ?
#
loop_
_entity_poly.entity_id
_entity_poly.type
_entity_poly.pdbx_seq_one_letter_code
_entity_poly.pdbx_strand_id
1 'polypeptide(L)'
;MYKRQGTIQLLREICSRDAAVRVLPTGTLTKGHEGKALAPLGTMKKAGVVAVTDTTSGVQNNEIMRRALEYAAMFDLVVLDHCQDSSMTEGGQMHEGAWSLRLGLRGLPRAAEEVVVSSDCLLAELTKARIHLQHLSSGGSAEIVRRAKAKQLSVTAEVSALHLLLTDAA
;
A
#
# COMPACT_ATOMS: atom_id res chain seq x y z
N MET A 1 4.63 15.28 5.95
CA MET A 1 6.10 15.50 6.12
C MET A 1 6.83 14.64 5.08
N TYR A 2 7.50 15.26 4.13
CA TYR A 2 8.18 14.50 3.05
C TYR A 2 9.40 13.78 3.61
N LYS A 3 9.45 12.46 3.45
CA LYS A 3 10.59 11.64 3.87
C LYS A 3 11.75 11.85 2.89
N ARG A 4 12.44 12.99 3.01
CA ARG A 4 13.68 13.29 2.27
C ARG A 4 14.84 12.53 2.90
N GLN A 5 15.94 12.35 2.17
CA GLN A 5 17.13 11.65 2.63
C GLN A 5 17.59 12.11 4.03
N GLY A 6 17.67 13.42 4.27
CA GLY A 6 18.08 13.96 5.58
C GLY A 6 17.12 13.60 6.71
N THR A 7 15.81 13.55 6.45
CA THR A 7 14.82 13.11 7.44
C THR A 7 15.00 11.64 7.80
N ILE A 8 15.33 10.78 6.82
CA ILE A 8 15.56 9.35 7.06
C ILE A 8 16.83 9.15 7.88
N GLN A 9 17.90 9.88 7.56
CA GLN A 9 19.15 9.83 8.31
C GLN A 9 18.95 10.28 9.77
N LEU A 10 18.30 11.42 9.99
CA LEU A 10 17.96 11.90 11.34
C LEU A 10 17.11 10.89 12.11
N LEU A 11 16.08 10.31 11.49
CA LEU A 11 15.26 9.27 12.12
C LEU A 11 16.12 8.08 12.57
N ARG A 12 17.01 7.61 11.71
CA ARG A 12 17.91 6.49 12.03
C ARG A 12 18.87 6.82 13.18
N GLU A 13 19.42 8.03 13.20
CA GLU A 13 20.29 8.50 14.29
C GLU A 13 19.54 8.54 15.61
N ILE A 14 18.34 9.12 15.65
CA ILE A 14 17.49 9.13 16.84
C ILE A 14 17.16 7.69 17.28
N CYS A 15 16.69 6.85 16.35
CA CYS A 15 16.33 5.48 16.69
C CYS A 15 17.53 4.65 17.16
N SER A 16 18.72 4.84 16.60
CA SER A 16 19.92 4.13 17.07
C SER A 16 20.32 4.48 18.49
N ARG A 17 19.98 5.68 18.97
CA ARG A 17 20.30 6.17 20.30
C ARG A 17 19.21 5.84 21.32
N ASP A 18 17.93 6.05 20.93
CA ASP A 18 16.82 6.15 21.88
C ASP A 18 15.78 5.01 21.74
N ALA A 19 15.77 4.23 20.65
CA ALA A 19 14.73 3.23 20.44
C ALA A 19 15.03 1.93 21.19
N ALA A 20 14.05 1.43 21.94
CA ALA A 20 14.08 0.13 22.62
C ALA A 20 13.81 -1.04 21.65
N VAL A 21 13.38 -0.77 20.42
CA VAL A 21 13.03 -1.75 19.39
C VAL A 21 13.70 -1.41 18.06
N ARG A 22 13.80 -2.38 17.18
CA ARG A 22 14.33 -2.16 15.83
C ARG A 22 13.31 -1.37 14.98
N VAL A 23 13.69 -0.18 14.56
CA VAL A 23 12.88 0.70 13.69
C VAL A 23 13.38 0.61 12.25
N LEU A 24 12.49 0.27 11.33
CA LEU A 24 12.76 0.14 9.90
C LEU A 24 12.01 1.27 9.15
N PRO A 25 12.73 2.31 8.68
CA PRO A 25 12.08 3.42 8.00
C PRO A 25 11.61 3.05 6.59
N THR A 26 10.44 3.57 6.20
CA THR A 26 9.95 3.54 4.82
C THR A 26 10.13 4.89 4.15
N GLY A 27 10.29 4.89 2.83
CA GLY A 27 10.32 6.09 1.99
C GLY A 27 8.97 6.37 1.34
N THR A 28 8.82 7.54 0.72
CA THR A 28 7.68 7.84 -0.14
C THR A 28 7.87 7.24 -1.53
N LEU A 29 6.80 6.77 -2.15
CA LEU A 29 6.82 6.21 -3.52
C LEU A 29 6.80 7.34 -4.55
N THR A 30 5.93 8.33 -4.35
CA THR A 30 5.84 9.51 -5.20
C THR A 30 6.21 10.79 -4.45
N LYS A 31 6.59 11.82 -5.19
CA LYS A 31 6.89 13.14 -4.62
C LYS A 31 5.64 13.71 -3.97
N GLY A 32 5.74 13.98 -2.70
CA GLY A 32 4.65 14.59 -1.95
C GLY A 32 3.46 13.69 -1.66
N HIS A 33 3.51 12.39 -1.95
CA HIS A 33 2.37 11.49 -1.92
C HIS A 33 1.25 11.91 -2.90
N GLU A 34 1.63 12.56 -4.02
CA GLU A 34 0.65 13.08 -4.98
C GLU A 34 0.28 12.09 -6.08
N GLY A 35 0.92 10.92 -6.14
CA GLY A 35 0.68 9.92 -7.18
C GLY A 35 1.04 10.37 -8.60
N LYS A 36 1.82 11.48 -8.77
CA LYS A 36 2.09 12.10 -10.08
C LYS A 36 3.50 11.88 -10.59
N ALA A 37 4.49 11.91 -9.73
CA ALA A 37 5.90 11.79 -10.10
C ALA A 37 6.67 10.99 -9.06
N LEU A 38 7.54 10.08 -9.52
CA LEU A 38 8.31 9.22 -8.64
C LEU A 38 9.26 10.00 -7.74
N ALA A 39 9.40 9.52 -6.51
CA ALA A 39 10.42 10.00 -5.58
C ALA A 39 11.80 9.39 -5.93
N PRO A 40 12.91 9.94 -5.42
CA PRO A 40 14.25 9.43 -5.72
C PRO A 40 14.56 8.17 -4.89
N LEU A 41 13.99 7.01 -5.26
CA LEU A 41 14.03 5.76 -4.51
C LEU A 41 15.46 5.30 -4.21
N GLY A 42 16.36 5.39 -5.20
CA GLY A 42 17.76 5.01 -5.03
C GLY A 42 18.49 5.82 -3.96
N THR A 43 18.20 7.14 -3.86
CA THR A 43 18.76 7.99 -2.82
C THR A 43 18.23 7.63 -1.44
N MET A 44 16.93 7.31 -1.34
CA MET A 44 16.31 6.87 -0.09
C MET A 44 16.80 5.48 0.33
N LYS A 45 17.02 4.57 -0.60
CA LYS A 45 17.66 3.26 -0.32
C LYS A 45 19.03 3.45 0.31
N LYS A 46 19.88 4.32 -0.26
CA LYS A 46 21.19 4.65 0.31
C LYS A 46 21.10 5.25 1.71
N ALA A 47 20.04 5.99 2.00
CA ALA A 47 19.77 6.52 3.34
C ALA A 47 19.24 5.45 4.32
N GLY A 48 18.91 4.25 3.83
CA GLY A 48 18.56 3.09 4.65
C GLY A 48 17.06 2.81 4.79
N VAL A 49 16.22 3.25 3.84
CA VAL A 49 14.84 2.77 3.80
C VAL A 49 14.79 1.31 3.36
N VAL A 50 13.84 0.57 3.89
CA VAL A 50 13.63 -0.86 3.60
C VAL A 50 12.47 -1.09 2.63
N ALA A 51 11.54 -0.17 2.55
CA ALA A 51 10.37 -0.22 1.69
C ALA A 51 9.95 1.20 1.29
N VAL A 52 9.04 1.30 0.31
CA VAL A 52 8.47 2.57 -0.14
C VAL A 52 6.95 2.48 -0.22
N THR A 53 6.27 3.59 0.07
CA THR A 53 4.81 3.62 0.17
C THR A 53 4.27 5.03 -0.03
N ASP A 54 3.07 5.13 -0.57
CA ASP A 54 2.23 6.33 -0.52
C ASP A 54 0.95 6.04 0.31
N THR A 55 1.14 5.42 1.49
CA THR A 55 0.04 5.17 2.45
C THR A 55 -0.80 6.41 2.65
N THR A 56 -2.06 6.31 2.66
CA THR A 56 -3.14 7.27 2.82
C THR A 56 -3.95 7.52 1.57
N SER A 57 -3.38 7.45 0.38
CA SER A 57 -4.11 7.71 -0.86
C SER A 57 -3.87 6.68 -1.96
N GLY A 58 -2.84 5.83 -1.79
CA GLY A 58 -2.40 4.91 -2.85
C GLY A 58 -2.01 5.63 -4.15
N VAL A 59 -1.45 4.93 -5.10
CA VAL A 59 -1.14 5.47 -6.43
C VAL A 59 -2.29 5.14 -7.37
N GLN A 60 -3.13 6.14 -7.69
CA GLN A 60 -4.33 5.95 -8.50
C GLN A 60 -4.06 5.78 -10.01
N ASN A 61 -2.82 5.98 -10.45
CA ASN A 61 -2.43 5.85 -11.85
C ASN A 61 -1.57 4.61 -12.06
N ASN A 62 -2.10 3.63 -12.80
CA ASN A 62 -1.43 2.36 -13.05
C ASN A 62 -0.10 2.48 -13.80
N GLU A 63 0.09 3.48 -14.68
CA GLU A 63 1.39 3.69 -15.34
C GLU A 63 2.43 4.23 -14.33
N ILE A 64 2.03 5.12 -13.44
CA ILE A 64 2.91 5.58 -12.34
C ILE A 64 3.26 4.41 -11.42
N MET A 65 2.28 3.59 -11.03
CA MET A 65 2.52 2.40 -10.20
C MET A 65 3.46 1.41 -10.90
N ARG A 66 3.24 1.14 -12.18
CA ARG A 66 4.14 0.30 -12.98
C ARG A 66 5.57 0.80 -12.93
N ARG A 67 5.79 2.08 -13.23
CA ARG A 67 7.13 2.70 -13.19
C ARG A 67 7.74 2.68 -11.78
N ALA A 68 6.90 2.86 -10.76
CA ALA A 68 7.33 2.77 -9.37
C ALA A 68 7.83 1.37 -9.03
N LEU A 69 7.11 0.32 -9.44
CA LEU A 69 7.50 -1.07 -9.26
C LEU A 69 8.80 -1.40 -9.99
N GLU A 70 8.93 -1.02 -11.27
CA GLU A 70 10.17 -1.18 -12.05
C GLU A 70 11.36 -0.51 -11.33
N TYR A 71 11.17 0.72 -10.87
CA TYR A 71 12.21 1.50 -10.18
C TYR A 71 12.55 0.92 -8.80
N ALA A 72 11.56 0.48 -8.04
CA ALA A 72 11.77 -0.16 -6.74
C ALA A 72 12.54 -1.49 -6.87
N ALA A 73 12.24 -2.29 -7.90
CA ALA A 73 12.92 -3.54 -8.18
C ALA A 73 14.42 -3.35 -8.44
N MET A 74 14.84 -2.26 -9.09
CA MET A 74 16.27 -1.95 -9.32
C MET A 74 17.08 -1.80 -8.02
N PHE A 75 16.43 -1.49 -6.91
CA PHE A 75 17.07 -1.27 -5.59
C PHE A 75 16.68 -2.31 -4.55
N ASP A 76 16.04 -3.40 -4.98
CA ASP A 76 15.54 -4.41 -4.06
C ASP A 76 14.68 -3.80 -2.93
N LEU A 77 13.76 -2.90 -3.30
CA LEU A 77 12.78 -2.30 -2.40
C LEU A 77 11.42 -2.99 -2.57
N VAL A 78 10.71 -3.15 -1.46
CA VAL A 78 9.31 -3.57 -1.46
C VAL A 78 8.43 -2.32 -1.61
N VAL A 79 7.44 -2.38 -2.48
CA VAL A 79 6.36 -1.39 -2.53
C VAL A 79 5.27 -1.85 -1.57
N LEU A 80 4.87 -0.98 -0.64
CA LEU A 80 3.72 -1.21 0.25
C LEU A 80 2.57 -0.36 -0.28
N ASP A 81 1.46 -0.98 -0.67
CA ASP A 81 0.33 -0.24 -1.22
C ASP A 81 -0.92 -0.29 -0.35
N HIS A 82 -1.59 0.85 -0.26
CA HIS A 82 -2.93 1.02 0.30
C HIS A 82 -3.94 0.85 -0.83
N CYS A 83 -4.48 -0.36 -0.97
CA CYS A 83 -5.29 -0.76 -2.11
C CYS A 83 -6.71 -0.17 -2.03
N GLN A 84 -6.88 1.03 -2.54
CA GLN A 84 -8.18 1.69 -2.55
C GLN A 84 -8.34 2.59 -3.78
N ASP A 85 -9.36 2.34 -4.59
CA ASP A 85 -9.76 3.25 -5.67
C ASP A 85 -10.50 4.45 -5.07
N SER A 86 -9.87 5.62 -5.13
CA SER A 86 -10.42 6.85 -4.54
C SER A 86 -11.68 7.33 -5.25
N SER A 87 -11.86 7.02 -6.53
CA SER A 87 -13.06 7.42 -7.29
C SER A 87 -14.32 6.70 -6.83
N MET A 88 -14.16 5.45 -6.34
CA MET A 88 -15.28 4.65 -5.82
C MET A 88 -15.54 4.91 -4.32
N THR A 89 -14.59 5.49 -3.59
CA THR A 89 -14.66 5.61 -2.13
C THR A 89 -14.88 7.02 -1.63
N GLU A 90 -14.92 8.02 -2.52
CA GLU A 90 -15.11 9.41 -2.15
C GLU A 90 -16.40 9.61 -1.31
N GLY A 91 -16.23 10.18 -0.11
CA GLY A 91 -17.34 10.42 0.84
C GLY A 91 -17.91 9.15 1.48
N GLY A 92 -17.35 7.98 1.26
CA GLY A 92 -17.74 6.75 1.92
C GLY A 92 -17.38 6.76 3.42
N GLN A 93 -18.23 6.15 4.24
CA GLN A 93 -18.12 6.18 5.71
C GLN A 93 -18.08 4.80 6.35
N MET A 94 -18.53 3.77 5.65
CA MET A 94 -18.54 2.39 6.11
C MET A 94 -18.59 1.42 4.93
N HIS A 95 -18.50 0.13 5.16
CA HIS A 95 -18.70 -0.88 4.13
C HIS A 95 -20.07 -0.73 3.43
N GLU A 96 -20.09 -0.83 2.10
CA GLU A 96 -21.33 -0.82 1.31
C GLU A 96 -22.07 -2.14 1.51
N GLY A 97 -23.25 -2.05 2.13
CA GLY A 97 -24.07 -3.23 2.42
C GLY A 97 -25.38 -2.88 3.10
N ALA A 98 -25.99 -3.87 3.73
CA ALA A 98 -27.29 -3.70 4.39
C ALA A 98 -27.27 -2.62 5.48
N TRP A 99 -26.15 -2.50 6.19
CA TRP A 99 -26.01 -1.54 7.29
C TRP A 99 -25.82 -0.11 6.77
N SER A 100 -25.02 0.11 5.74
CA SER A 100 -24.88 1.45 5.15
C SER A 100 -26.21 1.96 4.63
N LEU A 101 -26.97 1.09 3.96
CA LEU A 101 -28.32 1.43 3.47
C LEU A 101 -29.28 1.74 4.63
N ARG A 102 -29.27 0.93 5.70
CA ARG A 102 -30.14 1.08 6.87
C ARG A 102 -29.88 2.37 7.64
N LEU A 103 -28.59 2.76 7.72
CA LEU A 103 -28.15 3.96 8.44
C LEU A 103 -28.18 5.22 7.57
N GLY A 104 -28.46 5.10 6.26
CA GLY A 104 -28.41 6.21 5.32
C GLY A 104 -26.98 6.75 5.12
N LEU A 105 -25.97 5.93 5.35
CA LEU A 105 -24.57 6.29 5.19
C LEU A 105 -24.05 5.85 3.83
N ARG A 106 -23.17 6.66 3.21
CA ARG A 106 -22.53 6.29 1.95
C ARG A 106 -21.57 5.12 2.16
N GLY A 107 -21.78 4.07 1.38
CA GLY A 107 -20.96 2.86 1.43
C GLY A 107 -19.63 2.98 0.69
N LEU A 108 -18.68 2.18 1.11
CA LEU A 108 -17.40 1.89 0.44
C LEU A 108 -17.54 0.50 -0.20
N PRO A 109 -17.67 0.40 -1.55
CA PRO A 109 -17.84 -0.89 -2.18
C PRO A 109 -16.54 -1.71 -2.08
N ARG A 110 -16.64 -2.98 -1.75
CA ARG A 110 -15.49 -3.89 -1.72
C ARG A 110 -14.69 -3.91 -3.02
N ALA A 111 -15.37 -3.66 -4.14
CA ALA A 111 -14.76 -3.59 -5.45
C ALA A 111 -13.66 -2.52 -5.54
N ALA A 112 -13.75 -1.44 -4.75
CA ALA A 112 -12.73 -0.39 -4.70
C ALA A 112 -11.36 -0.92 -4.23
N GLU A 113 -11.33 -1.91 -3.33
CA GLU A 113 -10.12 -2.59 -2.92
C GLU A 113 -9.71 -3.67 -3.95
N GLU A 114 -10.66 -4.50 -4.39
CA GLU A 114 -10.43 -5.65 -5.26
C GLU A 114 -9.83 -5.25 -6.63
N VAL A 115 -10.28 -4.12 -7.21
CA VAL A 115 -9.74 -3.59 -8.48
C VAL A 115 -8.27 -3.23 -8.34
N VAL A 116 -7.90 -2.51 -7.28
CA VAL A 116 -6.51 -2.10 -7.05
C VAL A 116 -5.63 -3.31 -6.75
N VAL A 117 -6.07 -4.22 -5.87
CA VAL A 117 -5.37 -5.48 -5.58
C VAL A 117 -5.13 -6.30 -6.85
N SER A 118 -6.13 -6.39 -7.74
CA SER A 118 -5.98 -7.09 -9.02
C SER A 118 -4.97 -6.43 -9.93
N SER A 119 -5.04 -5.11 -10.06
CA SER A 119 -4.08 -4.32 -10.84
C SER A 119 -2.65 -4.50 -10.34
N ASP A 120 -2.44 -4.39 -9.04
CA ASP A 120 -1.13 -4.54 -8.41
C ASP A 120 -0.54 -5.94 -8.61
N CYS A 121 -1.35 -6.98 -8.51
CA CYS A 121 -0.90 -8.35 -8.81
C CYS A 121 -0.47 -8.51 -10.26
N LEU A 122 -1.21 -7.93 -11.22
CA LEU A 122 -0.85 -7.93 -12.64
C LEU A 122 0.44 -7.15 -12.91
N LEU A 123 0.60 -5.99 -12.27
CA LEU A 123 1.81 -5.17 -12.37
C LEU A 123 3.02 -5.86 -11.74
N ALA A 124 2.84 -6.53 -10.61
CA ALA A 124 3.89 -7.34 -9.99
C ALA A 124 4.30 -8.52 -10.89
N GLU A 125 3.34 -9.17 -11.56
CA GLU A 125 3.62 -10.22 -12.55
C GLU A 125 4.43 -9.68 -13.74
N LEU A 126 4.07 -8.50 -14.24
CA LEU A 126 4.75 -7.85 -15.37
C LEU A 126 6.17 -7.39 -15.02
N THR A 127 6.35 -6.74 -13.88
CA THR A 127 7.60 -6.06 -13.48
C THR A 127 8.56 -6.96 -12.70
N LYS A 128 8.08 -8.11 -12.21
CA LYS A 128 8.78 -9.01 -11.28
C LYS A 128 9.17 -8.32 -9.95
N ALA A 129 8.56 -7.18 -9.65
CA ALA A 129 8.78 -6.44 -8.42
C ALA A 129 8.11 -7.11 -7.21
N ARG A 130 8.58 -6.75 -6.02
CA ARG A 130 7.97 -7.17 -4.76
C ARG A 130 6.95 -6.13 -4.32
N ILE A 131 5.72 -6.58 -4.06
CA ILE A 131 4.66 -5.74 -3.52
C ILE A 131 4.04 -6.36 -2.28
N HIS A 132 3.69 -5.52 -1.33
CA HIS A 132 2.95 -5.88 -0.13
C HIS A 132 1.66 -5.07 -0.04
N LEU A 133 0.54 -5.76 -0.03
CA LEU A 133 -0.81 -5.20 -0.02
C LEU A 133 -1.26 -5.04 1.43
N GLN A 134 -1.45 -3.80 1.87
CA GLN A 134 -1.65 -3.49 3.28
C GLN A 134 -3.12 -3.66 3.69
N HIS A 135 -3.33 -4.13 4.93
CA HIS A 135 -4.60 -4.15 5.67
C HIS A 135 -5.84 -4.49 4.83
N LEU A 136 -5.78 -5.56 4.03
CA LEU A 136 -6.91 -6.01 3.20
C LEU A 136 -8.14 -6.29 4.06
N SER A 137 -9.31 -5.96 3.53
CA SER A 137 -10.59 -6.11 4.21
C SER A 137 -11.59 -6.99 3.46
N SER A 138 -11.38 -7.21 2.15
CA SER A 138 -12.29 -7.95 1.29
C SER A 138 -11.88 -9.41 1.12
N GLY A 139 -12.86 -10.33 1.20
CA GLY A 139 -12.66 -11.72 0.84
C GLY A 139 -12.27 -11.94 -0.62
N GLY A 140 -12.74 -11.07 -1.54
CA GLY A 140 -12.33 -11.09 -2.95
C GLY A 140 -10.86 -10.75 -3.12
N SER A 141 -10.35 -9.75 -2.39
CA SER A 141 -8.92 -9.43 -2.35
C SER A 141 -8.08 -10.60 -1.87
N ALA A 142 -8.50 -11.29 -0.82
CA ALA A 142 -7.82 -12.48 -0.32
C ALA A 142 -7.75 -13.60 -1.39
N GLU A 143 -8.81 -13.78 -2.18
CA GLU A 143 -8.82 -14.76 -3.28
C GLU A 143 -7.87 -14.35 -4.42
N ILE A 144 -7.83 -13.05 -4.77
CA ILE A 144 -6.89 -12.54 -5.79
C ILE A 144 -5.45 -12.79 -5.34
N VAL A 145 -5.12 -12.48 -4.08
CA VAL A 145 -3.78 -12.74 -3.50
C VAL A 145 -3.46 -14.23 -3.50
N ARG A 146 -4.41 -15.10 -3.16
CA ARG A 146 -4.23 -16.56 -3.20
C ARG A 146 -3.83 -17.04 -4.59
N ARG A 147 -4.48 -16.53 -5.63
CA ARG A 147 -4.14 -16.85 -7.04
C ARG A 147 -2.78 -16.31 -7.43
N ALA A 148 -2.42 -15.09 -7.02
CA ALA A 148 -1.10 -14.53 -7.25
C ALA A 148 0.00 -15.38 -6.60
N LYS A 149 -0.21 -15.83 -5.35
CA LYS A 149 0.72 -16.73 -4.65
C LYS A 149 0.83 -18.11 -5.31
N ALA A 150 -0.27 -18.68 -5.82
CA ALA A 150 -0.24 -19.94 -6.56
C ALA A 150 0.60 -19.85 -7.85
N LYS A 151 0.68 -18.66 -8.46
CA LYS A 151 1.59 -18.35 -9.58
C LYS A 151 3.02 -18.01 -9.13
N GLN A 152 3.33 -18.09 -7.84
CA GLN A 152 4.64 -17.74 -7.26
C GLN A 152 5.05 -16.28 -7.50
N LEU A 153 4.10 -15.36 -7.61
CA LEU A 153 4.39 -13.94 -7.69
C LEU A 153 4.93 -13.42 -6.34
N SER A 154 5.79 -12.41 -6.40
CA SER A 154 6.37 -11.77 -5.23
C SER A 154 5.38 -10.82 -4.55
N VAL A 155 4.19 -11.33 -4.24
CA VAL A 155 3.08 -10.62 -3.60
C VAL A 155 2.90 -11.13 -2.18
N THR A 156 2.82 -10.23 -1.22
CA THR A 156 2.43 -10.50 0.16
C THR A 156 1.29 -9.58 0.57
N ALA A 157 0.54 -9.95 1.60
CA ALA A 157 -0.56 -9.14 2.10
C ALA A 157 -0.67 -9.27 3.61
N GLU A 158 -1.31 -8.29 4.22
CA GLU A 158 -1.65 -8.29 5.63
C GLU A 158 -3.14 -7.95 5.84
N VAL A 159 -3.64 -8.26 7.02
CA VAL A 159 -4.98 -7.93 7.48
C VAL A 159 -4.90 -7.37 8.90
N SER A 160 -5.74 -6.40 9.25
CA SER A 160 -5.81 -5.91 10.62
C SER A 160 -6.59 -6.88 11.52
N ALA A 161 -6.31 -6.87 12.82
CA ALA A 161 -7.07 -7.67 13.79
C ALA A 161 -8.57 -7.30 13.79
N LEU A 162 -8.91 -6.04 13.49
CA LEU A 162 -10.30 -5.59 13.39
C LEU A 162 -11.03 -6.28 12.24
N HIS A 163 -10.39 -6.41 11.06
CA HIS A 163 -10.99 -7.08 9.91
C HIS A 163 -11.15 -8.59 10.09
N LEU A 164 -10.44 -9.20 11.05
CA LEU A 164 -10.62 -10.62 11.40
C LEU A 164 -11.74 -10.85 12.41
N LEU A 165 -12.04 -9.87 13.26
CA LEU A 165 -12.90 -10.04 14.43
C LEU A 165 -14.24 -9.33 14.32
N LEU A 166 -14.30 -8.21 13.58
CA LEU A 166 -15.48 -7.37 13.50
C LEU A 166 -16.11 -7.39 12.10
N THR A 167 -17.39 -7.10 12.06
CA THR A 167 -18.15 -6.86 10.84
C THR A 167 -18.82 -5.49 10.93
N ASP A 168 -19.46 -5.05 9.85
CA ASP A 168 -20.25 -3.82 9.80
C ASP A 168 -21.53 -3.84 10.69
N ALA A 169 -21.82 -4.98 11.31
CA ALA A 169 -22.91 -5.14 12.28
C ALA A 169 -22.45 -4.97 13.75
N ALA A 170 -21.15 -4.74 13.98
CA ALA A 170 -20.56 -4.66 15.32
C ALA A 170 -20.77 -3.29 15.99
#